data_5f74349439f7987b6a08febe9d521014
#
_entry.id   5f74349439f7987b6a08febe9d521014
#
_cell.length_a   1.000
_cell.length_b   1.000
_cell.length_c   1.000
_cell.angle_alpha   90.00
_cell.angle_beta   90.00
_cell.angle_gamma   90.00
#
_symmetry.space_group_name_H-M   'P 1'
#
loop_
_entity.id
_entity.type
_entity.pdbx_description
1 polymer ?
#
loop_
_entity_poly.entity_id
_entity_poly.type
_entity_poly.pdbx_seq_one_letter_code
_entity_poly.pdbx_strand_id
1 'polypeptide(L)'
;MMAPARAWLMHDLDATDRAILGALLEDARYSQREIAKRVGVAQGTVTNRLRRMEDAGIIVGHQVRLDAERLGWEMTVIAGLRIAKGNMMEVQRAIAKDPRVFAVYDVTGDYDSMVLARVKNRADLDDLTKTVLTSDHVTRSYTHVVLNTVKEEGVALPPFDPEDLDQA
;
A
#
# COMPACT_ATOMS: atom_id res chain seq x y z
N MET A 1 -1.56 16.32 -14.02
CA MET A 1 -2.87 15.96 -14.58
C MET A 1 -3.29 14.72 -13.80
N MET A 2 -4.16 14.90 -12.79
CA MET A 2 -4.74 13.79 -12.06
C MET A 2 -5.56 12.96 -13.04
N ALA A 3 -5.26 11.67 -13.14
CA ALA A 3 -6.17 10.76 -13.82
C ALA A 3 -7.56 10.91 -13.18
N PRO A 4 -8.65 10.93 -13.97
CA PRO A 4 -9.97 11.00 -13.41
C PRO A 4 -10.13 9.86 -12.40
N ALA A 5 -10.61 10.18 -11.20
CA ALA A 5 -11.02 9.18 -10.23
C ALA A 5 -12.04 8.28 -10.94
N ARG A 6 -11.60 7.13 -11.39
CA ARG A 6 -12.47 6.12 -11.93
C ARG A 6 -13.32 5.67 -10.74
N ALA A 7 -14.60 5.88 -10.85
CA ALA A 7 -15.61 5.27 -10.01
C ALA A 7 -15.61 3.74 -10.27
N TRP A 8 -14.55 3.07 -9.87
CA TRP A 8 -14.52 1.63 -9.73
C TRP A 8 -15.13 1.31 -8.38
N LEU A 9 -16.40 1.23 -8.40
CA LEU A 9 -17.17 0.78 -7.27
C LEU A 9 -16.95 -0.73 -7.13
N MET A 10 -16.91 -1.21 -5.91
CA MET A 10 -16.81 -2.63 -5.54
C MET A 10 -17.85 -3.54 -6.21
N HIS A 11 -18.83 -2.97 -6.89
CA HIS A 11 -19.94 -3.62 -7.57
C HIS A 11 -19.55 -4.50 -8.79
N ASP A 12 -18.31 -4.37 -9.29
CA ASP A 12 -17.87 -5.14 -10.46
C ASP A 12 -17.21 -6.49 -10.13
N LEU A 13 -16.95 -6.79 -8.85
CA LEU A 13 -16.36 -8.06 -8.44
C LEU A 13 -17.44 -9.04 -7.99
N ASP A 14 -17.72 -10.02 -8.84
CA ASP A 14 -18.63 -11.10 -8.48
C ASP A 14 -18.00 -12.09 -7.48
N ALA A 15 -18.79 -13.04 -6.99
CA ALA A 15 -18.35 -14.05 -6.03
C ALA A 15 -17.14 -14.86 -6.54
N THR A 16 -17.05 -15.12 -7.84
CA THR A 16 -15.93 -15.84 -8.46
C THR A 16 -14.66 -15.01 -8.44
N ASP A 17 -14.75 -13.72 -8.77
CA ASP A 17 -13.60 -12.79 -8.72
C ASP A 17 -13.06 -12.69 -7.30
N ARG A 18 -13.94 -12.54 -6.32
CA ARG A 18 -13.58 -12.47 -4.90
C ARG A 18 -12.93 -13.77 -4.42
N ALA A 19 -13.41 -14.93 -4.85
CA ALA A 19 -12.82 -16.21 -4.51
C ALA A 19 -11.42 -16.37 -5.13
N ILE A 20 -11.22 -15.92 -6.36
CA ILE A 20 -9.91 -15.91 -7.03
C ILE A 20 -8.94 -14.98 -6.29
N LEU A 21 -9.37 -13.76 -5.95
CA LEU A 21 -8.56 -12.82 -5.16
C LEU A 21 -8.24 -13.37 -3.78
N GLY A 22 -9.19 -14.04 -3.11
CA GLY A 22 -8.98 -14.69 -1.83
C GLY A 22 -7.88 -15.74 -1.89
N ALA A 23 -7.89 -16.58 -2.93
CA ALA A 23 -6.83 -17.57 -3.15
C ALA A 23 -5.45 -16.93 -3.37
N LEU A 24 -5.39 -15.82 -4.13
CA LEU A 24 -4.13 -15.08 -4.35
C LEU A 24 -3.63 -14.37 -3.08
N LEU A 25 -4.53 -13.90 -2.22
CA LEU A 25 -4.16 -13.30 -0.93
C LEU A 25 -3.67 -14.35 0.07
N GLU A 26 -4.16 -15.60 -0.04
CA GLU A 26 -3.65 -16.72 0.74
C GLU A 26 -2.22 -17.12 0.32
N ASP A 27 -2.00 -17.35 -0.98
CA ASP A 27 -0.67 -17.58 -1.56
C ASP A 27 -0.62 -17.12 -3.03
N ALA A 28 0.09 -16.03 -3.28
CA ALA A 28 0.27 -15.50 -4.63
C ALA A 28 1.06 -16.42 -5.59
N ARG A 29 1.62 -17.54 -5.09
CA ARG A 29 2.35 -18.54 -5.90
C ARG A 29 1.45 -19.62 -6.47
N TYR A 30 0.17 -19.66 -6.11
CA TYR A 30 -0.74 -20.64 -6.69
C TYR A 30 -0.80 -20.49 -8.19
N SER A 31 -0.64 -21.62 -8.89
CA SER A 31 -0.86 -21.66 -10.33
C SER A 31 -2.34 -21.43 -10.64
N GLN A 32 -2.64 -20.90 -11.82
CA GLN A 32 -4.03 -20.71 -12.25
C GLN A 32 -4.85 -22.02 -12.21
N ARG A 33 -4.20 -23.18 -12.40
CA ARG A 33 -4.82 -24.49 -12.27
C ARG A 33 -5.20 -24.80 -10.81
N GLU A 34 -4.36 -24.45 -9.86
CA GLU A 34 -4.64 -24.63 -8.44
C GLU A 34 -5.75 -23.70 -7.97
N ILE A 35 -5.71 -22.43 -8.40
CA ILE A 35 -6.80 -21.47 -8.14
C ILE A 35 -8.12 -21.99 -8.70
N ALA A 36 -8.13 -22.47 -9.96
CA ALA A 36 -9.32 -23.04 -10.59
C ALA A 36 -9.91 -24.20 -9.79
N LYS A 37 -9.06 -25.11 -9.29
CA LYS A 37 -9.47 -26.22 -8.44
C LYS A 37 -10.06 -25.75 -7.10
N ARG A 38 -9.46 -24.75 -6.46
CA ARG A 38 -9.91 -24.19 -5.17
C ARG A 38 -11.25 -23.46 -5.30
N VAL A 39 -11.41 -22.68 -6.36
CA VAL A 39 -12.60 -21.86 -6.61
C VAL A 39 -13.73 -22.68 -7.25
N GLY A 40 -13.43 -23.87 -7.83
CA GLY A 40 -14.43 -24.73 -8.47
C GLY A 40 -14.84 -24.26 -9.86
N VAL A 41 -13.92 -23.63 -10.63
CA VAL A 41 -14.17 -23.13 -11.98
C VAL A 41 -13.15 -23.69 -12.98
N ALA A 42 -13.39 -23.51 -14.29
CA ALA A 42 -12.43 -23.88 -15.32
C ALA A 42 -11.18 -22.96 -15.27
N GLN A 43 -9.99 -23.50 -15.61
CA GLN A 43 -8.75 -22.72 -15.65
C GLN A 43 -8.86 -21.52 -16.60
N GLY A 44 -9.50 -21.67 -17.75
CA GLY A 44 -9.74 -20.56 -18.68
C GLY A 44 -10.55 -19.41 -18.07
N THR A 45 -11.49 -19.74 -17.17
CA THR A 45 -12.24 -18.73 -16.40
C THR A 45 -11.30 -17.94 -15.50
N VAL A 46 -10.42 -18.62 -14.76
CA VAL A 46 -9.42 -17.95 -13.91
C VAL A 46 -8.53 -17.03 -14.74
N THR A 47 -8.00 -17.53 -15.87
CA THR A 47 -7.13 -16.74 -16.76
C THR A 47 -7.82 -15.47 -17.24
N ASN A 48 -9.07 -15.56 -17.71
CA ASN A 48 -9.81 -14.41 -18.21
C ASN A 48 -10.15 -13.42 -17.10
N ARG A 49 -10.52 -13.91 -15.90
CA ARG A 49 -10.85 -13.08 -14.75
C ARG A 49 -9.63 -12.33 -14.22
N LEU A 50 -8.48 -13.00 -14.10
CA LEU A 50 -7.22 -12.36 -13.68
C LEU A 50 -6.85 -11.24 -14.64
N ARG A 51 -6.84 -11.51 -15.95
CA ARG A 51 -6.54 -10.47 -16.95
C ARG A 51 -7.48 -9.27 -16.82
N ARG A 52 -8.80 -9.51 -16.69
CA ARG A 52 -9.78 -8.43 -16.52
C ARG A 52 -9.48 -7.60 -15.28
N MET A 53 -9.13 -8.23 -14.15
CA MET A 53 -8.81 -7.53 -12.91
C MET A 53 -7.47 -6.78 -12.97
N GLU A 54 -6.48 -7.31 -13.70
CA GLU A 54 -5.22 -6.63 -14.00
C GLU A 54 -5.45 -5.42 -14.92
N ASP A 55 -6.17 -5.58 -16.02
CA ASP A 55 -6.50 -4.51 -16.96
C ASP A 55 -7.32 -3.39 -16.29
N ALA A 56 -8.18 -3.76 -15.34
CA ALA A 56 -8.97 -2.83 -14.54
C ALA A 56 -8.16 -2.14 -13.43
N GLY A 57 -6.92 -2.57 -13.16
CA GLY A 57 -6.08 -2.05 -12.09
C GLY A 57 -6.53 -2.46 -10.68
N ILE A 58 -7.35 -3.52 -10.57
CA ILE A 58 -7.72 -4.14 -9.28
C ILE A 58 -6.54 -4.92 -8.74
N ILE A 59 -5.88 -5.70 -9.60
CA ILE A 59 -4.59 -6.31 -9.32
C ILE A 59 -3.52 -5.38 -9.88
N VAL A 60 -2.78 -4.71 -9.00
CA VAL A 60 -1.74 -3.75 -9.37
C VAL A 60 -0.35 -4.39 -9.43
N GLY A 61 -0.21 -5.63 -9.00
CA GLY A 61 1.04 -6.37 -9.02
C GLY A 61 1.10 -7.48 -7.97
N HIS A 62 2.21 -8.20 -8.00
CA HIS A 62 2.54 -9.25 -7.05
C HIS A 62 3.82 -8.85 -6.31
N GLN A 63 3.80 -8.92 -4.98
CA GLN A 63 4.94 -8.54 -4.15
C GLN A 63 5.37 -9.70 -3.25
N VAL A 64 6.69 -9.80 -3.05
CA VAL A 64 7.25 -10.68 -2.03
C VAL A 64 7.19 -9.96 -0.69
N ARG A 65 6.64 -10.60 0.32
CA ARG A 65 6.70 -10.10 1.70
C ARG A 65 8.04 -10.49 2.31
N LEU A 66 8.80 -9.50 2.73
CA LEU A 66 10.11 -9.66 3.31
C LEU A 66 10.07 -9.34 4.80
N ASP A 67 10.84 -10.07 5.58
CA ASP A 67 11.08 -9.77 7.00
C ASP A 67 12.12 -8.65 7.08
N ALA A 68 11.68 -7.47 7.48
CA ALA A 68 12.51 -6.28 7.53
C ALA A 68 13.67 -6.41 8.54
N GLU A 69 13.43 -7.00 9.71
CA GLU A 69 14.46 -7.17 10.74
C GLU A 69 15.57 -8.11 10.25
N ARG A 70 15.19 -9.22 9.60
CA ARG A 70 16.16 -10.17 9.02
C ARG A 70 16.97 -9.58 7.86
N LEU A 71 16.48 -8.51 7.24
CA LEU A 71 17.19 -7.74 6.22
C LEU A 71 18.06 -6.62 6.82
N GLY A 72 18.05 -6.45 8.15
CA GLY A 72 18.86 -5.45 8.84
C GLY A 72 18.20 -4.09 8.99
N TRP A 73 16.88 -4.00 8.84
CA TRP A 73 16.11 -2.82 9.23
C TRP A 73 15.73 -2.92 10.71
N GLU A 74 16.48 -2.25 11.57
CA GLU A 74 16.31 -2.38 13.03
C GLU A 74 15.14 -1.56 13.59
N MET A 75 14.76 -0.48 12.90
CA MET A 75 13.72 0.42 13.38
C MET A 75 12.76 0.82 12.28
N THR A 76 11.48 0.84 12.61
CA THR A 76 10.44 1.52 11.82
C THR A 76 10.15 2.87 12.46
N VAL A 77 10.00 3.89 11.64
CA VAL A 77 9.69 5.26 12.09
C VAL A 77 8.46 5.80 11.36
N ILE A 78 7.71 6.63 12.07
CA ILE A 78 6.56 7.35 11.55
C ILE A 78 6.83 8.84 11.80
N ALA A 79 6.89 9.63 10.72
CA ALA A 79 7.11 11.06 10.81
C ALA A 79 5.90 11.85 10.33
N GLY A 80 5.38 12.73 11.20
CA GLY A 80 4.36 13.71 10.84
C GLY A 80 5.02 15.03 10.43
N LEU A 81 4.66 15.55 9.27
CA LEU A 81 5.25 16.77 8.72
C LEU A 81 4.21 17.86 8.56
N ARG A 82 4.61 19.11 8.88
CA ARG A 82 3.96 20.33 8.45
C ARG A 82 4.73 20.92 7.27
N ILE A 83 4.04 21.24 6.20
CA ILE A 83 4.64 21.68 4.94
C ILE A 83 4.11 23.06 4.57
N ALA A 84 4.96 23.93 4.08
CA ALA A 84 4.58 25.26 3.61
C ALA A 84 3.57 25.15 2.47
N LYS A 85 2.58 26.05 2.47
CA LYS A 85 1.52 26.08 1.44
C LYS A 85 2.12 26.13 0.03
N GLY A 86 1.56 25.31 -0.86
CA GLY A 86 1.95 25.25 -2.27
C GLY A 86 3.08 24.29 -2.60
N ASN A 87 3.81 23.76 -1.60
CA ASN A 87 4.98 22.90 -1.80
C ASN A 87 4.74 21.42 -1.46
N MET A 88 3.53 21.05 -1.04
CA MET A 88 3.22 19.71 -0.53
C MET A 88 3.64 18.60 -1.47
N MET A 89 3.16 18.61 -2.70
CA MET A 89 3.44 17.58 -3.70
C MET A 89 4.93 17.48 -4.07
N GLU A 90 5.65 18.59 -4.06
CA GLU A 90 7.09 18.63 -4.33
C GLU A 90 7.86 17.94 -3.20
N VAL A 91 7.59 18.33 -1.95
CA VAL A 91 8.21 17.76 -0.75
C VAL A 91 7.91 16.26 -0.64
N GLN A 92 6.65 15.86 -0.77
CA GLN A 92 6.24 14.45 -0.70
C GLN A 92 6.93 13.60 -1.76
N ARG A 93 7.02 14.09 -3.01
CA ARG A 93 7.71 13.38 -4.09
C ARG A 93 9.22 13.30 -3.88
N ALA A 94 9.82 14.31 -3.26
CA ALA A 94 11.24 14.28 -2.91
C ALA A 94 11.51 13.24 -1.82
N ILE A 95 10.72 13.23 -0.76
CA ILE A 95 10.78 12.26 0.34
C ILE A 95 10.57 10.82 -0.17
N ALA A 96 9.60 10.61 -1.04
CA ALA A 96 9.26 9.30 -1.59
C ALA A 96 10.37 8.68 -2.47
N LYS A 97 11.42 9.42 -2.81
CA LYS A 97 12.58 8.88 -3.55
C LYS A 97 13.59 8.18 -2.65
N ASP A 98 13.56 8.44 -1.35
CA ASP A 98 14.50 7.81 -0.42
C ASP A 98 14.13 6.33 -0.23
N PRO A 99 15.08 5.39 -0.42
CA PRO A 99 14.79 3.95 -0.38
C PRO A 99 14.39 3.45 1.02
N ARG A 100 14.63 4.22 2.06
CA ARG A 100 14.19 3.94 3.43
C ARG A 100 12.69 4.20 3.61
N VAL A 101 12.14 5.09 2.79
CA VAL A 101 10.72 5.49 2.83
C VAL A 101 9.89 4.49 2.05
N PHE A 102 8.95 3.83 2.72
CA PHE A 102 8.06 2.87 2.07
C PHE A 102 6.62 3.36 1.93
N ALA A 103 6.24 4.45 2.62
CA ALA A 103 4.93 5.08 2.43
C ALA A 103 4.99 6.58 2.71
N VAL A 104 4.24 7.36 1.93
CA VAL A 104 4.02 8.80 2.13
C VAL A 104 2.54 9.07 1.88
N TYR A 105 1.87 9.64 2.86
CA TYR A 105 0.45 9.94 2.82
C TYR A 105 0.22 11.44 2.96
N ASP A 106 -0.68 11.98 2.13
CA ASP A 106 -1.34 13.26 2.36
C ASP A 106 -2.47 13.02 3.35
N VAL A 107 -2.54 13.79 4.42
CA VAL A 107 -3.48 13.55 5.52
C VAL A 107 -4.17 14.81 5.98
N THR A 108 -5.32 14.66 6.59
CA THR A 108 -6.03 15.74 7.29
C THR A 108 -5.66 15.73 8.77
N GLY A 109 -5.82 16.87 9.45
CA GLY A 109 -5.59 17.01 10.89
C GLY A 109 -4.34 17.81 11.23
N ASP A 110 -3.59 17.36 12.25
CA ASP A 110 -2.45 18.11 12.80
C ASP A 110 -1.21 18.09 11.91
N TYR A 111 -1.13 17.19 10.97
CA TYR A 111 -0.05 17.08 9.99
C TYR A 111 -0.59 17.25 8.57
N ASP A 112 0.26 17.69 7.67
CA ASP A 112 -0.04 17.75 6.24
C ASP A 112 0.39 16.46 5.54
N SER A 113 1.41 15.78 6.06
CA SER A 113 1.90 14.52 5.51
C SER A 113 2.37 13.56 6.62
N MET A 114 2.12 12.26 6.40
CA MET A 114 2.69 11.19 7.21
C MET A 114 3.64 10.37 6.35
N VAL A 115 4.84 10.14 6.88
CA VAL A 115 5.91 9.39 6.22
C VAL A 115 6.24 8.16 7.07
N LEU A 116 6.27 6.99 6.44
CA LEU A 116 6.69 5.75 7.07
C LEU A 116 8.02 5.30 6.45
N ALA A 117 8.99 5.04 7.29
CA ALA A 117 10.33 4.63 6.84
C ALA A 117 10.91 3.53 7.73
N ARG A 118 11.90 2.82 7.19
CA ARG A 118 12.73 1.88 7.94
C ARG A 118 14.17 2.34 7.92
N VAL A 119 14.83 2.22 9.06
CA VAL A 119 16.23 2.61 9.24
C VAL A 119 17.02 1.49 9.91
N LYS A 120 18.30 1.40 9.57
CA LYS A 120 19.20 0.32 10.02
C LYS A 120 19.69 0.51 11.45
N ASN A 121 19.81 1.76 11.89
CA ASN A 121 20.34 2.11 13.21
C ASN A 121 20.07 3.58 13.52
N ARG A 122 20.54 4.03 14.68
CA ARG A 122 20.38 5.41 15.13
C ARG A 122 21.06 6.44 14.21
N ALA A 123 22.22 6.11 13.65
CA ALA A 123 22.91 7.03 12.74
C ALA A 123 22.13 7.21 11.42
N ASP A 124 21.52 6.14 10.92
CA ASP A 124 20.66 6.17 9.75
C ASP A 124 19.35 6.94 10.01
N LEU A 125 18.81 6.85 11.25
CA LEU A 125 17.68 7.68 11.67
C LEU A 125 18.05 9.18 11.72
N ASP A 126 19.20 9.50 12.28
CA ASP A 126 19.70 10.88 12.36
C ASP A 126 19.91 11.46 10.96
N ASP A 127 20.47 10.68 10.04
CA ASP A 127 20.60 11.07 8.64
C ASP A 127 19.23 11.30 7.98
N LEU A 128 18.31 10.34 8.08
CA LEU A 128 16.96 10.48 7.51
C LEU A 128 16.28 11.76 8.00
N THR A 129 16.34 12.03 9.29
CA THR A 129 15.67 13.20 9.88
C THR A 129 16.29 14.52 9.44
N LYS A 130 17.61 14.57 9.27
CA LYS A 130 18.35 15.78 8.89
C LYS A 130 18.37 16.06 7.39
N THR A 131 18.32 15.02 6.57
CA THR A 131 18.49 15.16 5.12
C THR A 131 17.16 15.05 4.36
N VAL A 132 16.30 14.14 4.77
CA VAL A 132 15.07 13.80 4.03
C VAL A 132 13.84 14.48 4.62
N LEU A 133 13.72 14.45 5.95
CA LEU A 133 12.55 15.00 6.65
C LEU A 133 12.71 16.50 7.01
N THR A 134 13.81 17.12 6.61
CA THR A 134 14.12 18.54 6.83
C THR A 134 14.47 19.20 5.50
N SER A 135 13.47 19.70 4.80
CA SER A 135 13.67 20.53 3.61
C SER A 135 13.23 21.97 3.92
N ASP A 136 13.61 22.94 3.08
CA ASP A 136 13.27 24.35 3.25
C ASP A 136 11.76 24.60 3.35
N HIS A 137 10.96 23.68 2.83
CA HIS A 137 9.51 23.73 2.84
C HIS A 137 8.85 22.93 3.96
N VAL A 138 9.62 22.16 4.74
CA VAL A 138 9.12 21.47 5.95
C VAL A 138 9.24 22.42 7.13
N THR A 139 8.11 22.95 7.58
CA THR A 139 8.06 23.90 8.68
C THR A 139 8.18 23.22 10.05
N ARG A 140 7.80 21.95 10.14
CA ARG A 140 7.87 21.14 11.35
C ARG A 140 7.87 19.66 11.03
N SER A 141 8.69 18.90 11.76
CA SER A 141 8.74 17.43 11.69
C SER A 141 8.66 16.82 13.09
N TYR A 142 7.85 15.78 13.24
CA TYR A 142 7.76 14.95 14.45
C TYR A 142 8.01 13.51 14.06
N THR A 143 9.10 12.93 14.56
CA THR A 143 9.48 11.56 14.25
C THR A 143 9.24 10.68 15.47
N HIS A 144 8.46 9.63 15.29
CA HIS A 144 8.17 8.60 16.28
C HIS A 144 8.88 7.31 15.88
N VAL A 145 9.58 6.69 16.82
CA VAL A 145 10.13 5.34 16.66
C VAL A 145 9.06 4.35 17.08
N VAL A 146 8.76 3.38 16.21
CA VAL A 146 7.83 2.31 16.51
C VAL A 146 8.51 1.33 17.49
N LEU A 147 7.91 1.14 18.65
CA LEU A 147 8.44 0.23 19.67
C LEU A 147 8.02 -1.22 19.42
N ASN A 148 6.84 -1.43 18.86
CA ASN A 148 6.31 -2.76 18.55
C ASN A 148 5.31 -2.65 17.40
N THR A 149 5.40 -3.57 16.44
CA THR A 149 4.43 -3.68 15.34
C THR A 149 3.43 -4.79 15.68
N VAL A 150 2.22 -4.40 16.05
CA VAL A 150 1.15 -5.38 16.37
C VAL A 150 0.59 -6.00 15.10
N LYS A 151 0.45 -5.21 14.04
CA LYS A 151 -0.04 -5.67 12.73
C LYS A 151 0.52 -4.78 11.62
N GLU A 152 1.05 -5.41 10.59
CA GLU A 152 1.44 -4.78 9.33
C GLU A 152 1.14 -5.76 8.19
N GLU A 153 0.05 -5.53 7.50
CA GLU A 153 -0.43 -6.38 6.42
C GLU A 153 -0.82 -5.51 5.21
N GLY A 154 -0.92 -6.14 4.05
CA GLY A 154 -1.43 -5.51 2.85
C GLY A 154 -2.96 -5.28 2.88
N VAL A 155 -3.50 -4.86 1.75
CA VAL A 155 -4.93 -4.63 1.57
C VAL A 155 -5.67 -5.98 1.61
N ALA A 156 -6.67 -6.09 2.47
CA ALA A 156 -7.60 -7.21 2.50
C ALA A 156 -8.81 -6.92 1.59
N LEU A 157 -9.52 -7.97 1.17
CA LEU A 157 -10.81 -7.78 0.53
C LEU A 157 -11.80 -7.21 1.54
N PRO A 158 -12.52 -6.14 1.21
CA PRO A 158 -13.57 -5.63 2.07
C PRO A 158 -14.69 -6.68 2.22
N PRO A 159 -15.43 -6.66 3.34
CA PRO A 159 -16.58 -7.54 3.52
C PRO A 159 -17.52 -7.45 2.32
N PHE A 160 -18.07 -8.59 1.94
CA PHE A 160 -19.07 -8.66 0.88
C PHE A 160 -20.44 -8.47 1.49
N ASP A 161 -21.17 -7.46 1.05
CA ASP A 161 -22.56 -7.28 1.36
C ASP A 161 -23.41 -7.71 0.15
N PRO A 162 -24.25 -8.74 0.25
CA PRO A 162 -25.12 -9.17 -0.85
C PRO A 162 -26.06 -8.06 -1.33
N GLU A 163 -26.42 -7.09 -0.48
CA GLU A 163 -27.28 -5.97 -0.84
C GLU A 163 -26.61 -4.99 -1.83
N ASP A 164 -25.28 -5.02 -1.92
CA ASP A 164 -24.53 -4.23 -2.89
C ASP A 164 -24.76 -4.68 -4.35
N LEU A 165 -25.28 -5.90 -4.58
CA LEU A 165 -25.58 -6.41 -5.91
C LEU A 165 -26.91 -5.91 -6.49
N ASP A 166 -27.83 -5.47 -5.63
CA ASP A 166 -29.18 -5.05 -6.06
C ASP A 166 -29.25 -3.55 -6.44
N GLN A 167 -28.12 -2.81 -6.31
CA GLN A 167 -28.04 -1.37 -6.61
C GLN A 167 -27.31 -1.04 -7.94
N ALA A 168 -26.96 -2.05 -8.75
CA ALA A 168 -26.23 -1.90 -10.00
C ALA A 168 -27.13 -1.94 -11.24
#